data_e68a18f7d4ad99222a639636eaad76b1
#
_entry.id   e68a18f7d4ad99222a639636eaad76b1
#
_cell.length_a   1.000
_cell.length_b   1.000
_cell.length_c   1.000
_cell.angle_alpha   90.00
_cell.angle_beta   90.00
_cell.angle_gamma   90.00
#
_symmetry.space_group_name_H-M   'P 1'
#
loop_
_entity.id
_entity.type
_entity.pdbx_description
1 polymer ?
#
loop_
_entity_poly.entity_id
_entity_poly.type
_entity_poly.pdbx_seq_one_letter_code
_entity_poly.pdbx_strand_id
1 'polypeptide(L)'
;MSVFNPKRYLITSALPYANGPLHIGHLCGAYISADIFVRFLRLMGKDVLYIGGSDEHGAAITMRAKKEGVAPQEIIDKYHGMFKEAFDKMGISFDVYHRTSAELHHETAQEFFLDLYKKGEFTEEETEQYYDETAQQFLADRYIMGTCPKCANDKAYG
;
A
#
# COMPACT_ATOMS: atom_id res chain seq x y z
N MET A 1 -12.84 -35.48 4.64
CA MET A 1 -12.41 -34.07 4.46
C MET A 1 -12.99 -33.58 3.17
N SER A 2 -13.86 -32.58 3.16
CA SER A 2 -14.33 -31.97 1.91
C SER A 2 -13.13 -31.30 1.25
N VAL A 3 -12.77 -31.72 0.06
CA VAL A 3 -11.72 -31.06 -0.73
C VAL A 3 -12.25 -29.67 -1.08
N PHE A 4 -11.62 -28.63 -0.53
CA PHE A 4 -11.92 -27.24 -0.88
C PHE A 4 -11.67 -27.06 -2.37
N ASN A 5 -12.72 -26.90 -3.13
CA ASN A 5 -12.66 -26.71 -4.59
C ASN A 5 -13.47 -25.47 -4.98
N PRO A 6 -12.91 -24.28 -4.84
CA PRO A 6 -13.59 -23.05 -5.19
C PRO A 6 -13.85 -22.96 -6.69
N LYS A 7 -14.95 -22.32 -7.06
CA LYS A 7 -15.30 -22.06 -8.47
C LYS A 7 -14.39 -21.02 -9.10
N ARG A 8 -13.90 -20.08 -8.29
CA ARG A 8 -13.06 -18.95 -8.70
C ARG A 8 -12.00 -18.66 -7.66
N TYR A 9 -10.84 -18.23 -8.09
CA TYR A 9 -9.73 -17.79 -7.24
C TYR A 9 -9.49 -16.31 -7.44
N LEU A 10 -9.48 -15.55 -6.37
CA LEU A 10 -8.98 -14.18 -6.34
C LEU A 10 -7.63 -14.20 -5.62
N ILE A 11 -6.58 -13.83 -6.33
CA ILE A 11 -5.22 -13.76 -5.79
C ILE A 11 -4.81 -12.30 -5.69
N THR A 12 -4.24 -11.95 -4.55
CA THR A 12 -3.71 -10.62 -4.26
C THR A 12 -2.28 -10.74 -3.75
N SER A 13 -1.48 -9.70 -3.97
CA SER A 13 -0.17 -9.52 -3.33
C SER A 13 -0.18 -8.25 -2.50
N ALA A 14 0.77 -8.12 -1.57
CA ALA A 14 0.97 -6.88 -0.85
C ALA A 14 1.18 -5.72 -1.83
N LEU A 15 0.50 -4.60 -1.60
CA LEU A 15 0.66 -3.39 -2.42
C LEU A 15 2.03 -2.77 -2.14
N PRO A 16 2.88 -2.52 -3.16
CA PRO A 16 4.13 -1.81 -2.93
C PRO A 16 3.87 -0.35 -2.61
N TYR A 17 4.56 0.15 -1.59
CA TYR A 17 4.41 1.53 -1.15
C TYR A 17 5.19 2.48 -2.05
N ALA A 18 4.49 3.45 -2.67
CA ALA A 18 5.02 4.32 -3.71
C ALA A 18 5.95 5.44 -3.18
N ASN A 19 6.89 5.08 -2.31
CA ASN A 19 7.88 5.99 -1.72
C ASN A 19 9.33 5.66 -2.09
N GLY A 20 9.57 4.61 -2.87
CA GLY A 20 10.90 4.15 -3.27
C GLY A 20 10.84 3.04 -4.30
N PRO A 21 11.99 2.69 -4.93
CA PRO A 21 12.03 1.63 -5.92
C PRO A 21 11.81 0.25 -5.29
N LEU A 22 11.32 -0.70 -6.09
CA LEU A 22 11.31 -2.11 -5.71
C LEU A 22 12.75 -2.66 -5.65
N HIS A 23 12.96 -3.60 -4.75
CA HIS A 23 14.18 -4.40 -4.69
C HIS A 23 13.86 -5.88 -4.78
N ILE A 24 14.89 -6.72 -4.94
CA ILE A 24 14.74 -8.16 -5.14
C ILE A 24 13.91 -8.84 -4.02
N GLY A 25 14.01 -8.35 -2.79
CA GLY A 25 13.22 -8.88 -1.67
C GLY A 25 11.72 -8.67 -1.84
N HIS A 26 11.29 -7.53 -2.39
CA HIS A 26 9.89 -7.30 -2.75
C HIS A 26 9.44 -8.27 -3.84
N LEU A 27 10.25 -8.40 -4.91
CA LEU A 27 9.91 -9.24 -6.07
C LEU A 27 9.80 -10.71 -5.68
N CYS A 28 10.81 -11.26 -5.00
CA CYS A 28 10.83 -12.66 -4.62
C CYS A 28 9.86 -13.00 -3.49
N GLY A 29 9.68 -12.08 -2.52
CA GLY A 29 8.86 -12.34 -1.34
C GLY A 29 7.35 -12.30 -1.58
N ALA A 30 6.90 -11.40 -2.45
CA ALA A 30 5.47 -11.16 -2.63
C ALA A 30 4.97 -11.48 -4.05
N TYR A 31 5.64 -10.95 -5.08
CA TYR A 31 5.04 -10.91 -6.42
C TYR A 31 5.33 -12.16 -7.24
N ILE A 32 6.58 -12.62 -7.28
CA ILE A 32 6.97 -13.82 -8.04
C ILE A 32 6.29 -15.07 -7.46
N SER A 33 6.26 -15.20 -6.15
CA SER A 33 5.62 -16.36 -5.49
C SER A 33 4.13 -16.42 -5.77
N ALA A 34 3.43 -15.28 -5.73
CA ALA A 34 2.02 -15.20 -6.10
C ALA A 34 1.80 -15.50 -7.59
N ASP A 35 2.64 -14.96 -8.47
CA ASP A 35 2.53 -15.20 -9.92
C ASP A 35 2.76 -16.67 -10.30
N ILE A 36 3.70 -17.35 -9.64
CA ILE A 36 3.90 -18.79 -9.83
C ILE A 36 2.62 -19.56 -9.47
N PHE A 37 1.99 -19.23 -8.36
CA PHE A 37 0.74 -19.86 -7.95
C PHE A 37 -0.40 -19.56 -8.92
N VAL A 38 -0.54 -18.32 -9.39
CA VAL A 38 -1.51 -17.91 -10.39
C VAL A 38 -1.33 -18.71 -11.70
N ARG A 39 -0.10 -18.81 -12.20
CA ARG A 39 0.23 -19.59 -13.40
C ARG A 39 -0.09 -21.07 -13.22
N PHE A 40 0.23 -21.64 -12.07
CA PHE A 40 -0.13 -23.02 -11.76
C PHE A 40 -1.65 -23.23 -11.83
N LEU A 41 -2.44 -22.36 -11.19
CA LEU A 41 -3.90 -22.47 -11.23
C LEU A 41 -4.46 -22.31 -12.64
N ARG A 42 -3.93 -21.41 -13.45
CA ARG A 42 -4.30 -21.22 -14.85
C ARG A 42 -3.98 -22.46 -15.70
N LEU A 43 -2.81 -23.08 -15.50
CA LEU A 43 -2.44 -24.34 -16.13
C LEU A 43 -3.38 -25.49 -15.75
N MET A 44 -3.93 -25.47 -14.54
CA MET A 44 -4.94 -26.42 -14.08
C MET A 44 -6.36 -26.09 -14.58
N GLY A 45 -6.52 -25.11 -15.46
CA GLY A 45 -7.81 -24.70 -16.02
C GLY A 45 -8.75 -24.05 -15.02
N LYS A 46 -8.23 -23.47 -13.93
CA LYS A 46 -9.03 -22.76 -12.92
C LYS A 46 -9.35 -21.33 -13.37
N ASP A 47 -10.55 -20.84 -12.97
CA ASP A 47 -10.91 -19.43 -13.11
C ASP A 47 -10.16 -18.61 -12.05
N VAL A 48 -9.19 -17.79 -12.49
CA VAL A 48 -8.27 -17.06 -11.60
C VAL A 48 -8.20 -15.60 -12.02
N LEU A 49 -8.38 -14.71 -11.05
CA LEU A 49 -8.14 -13.28 -11.17
C LEU A 49 -6.98 -12.89 -10.26
N TYR A 50 -5.92 -12.30 -10.81
CA TYR A 50 -4.77 -11.78 -10.07
C TYR A 50 -4.78 -10.26 -10.11
N ILE A 51 -4.99 -9.64 -8.96
CA ILE A 51 -5.07 -8.19 -8.84
C ILE A 51 -3.96 -7.65 -7.94
N GLY A 52 -3.46 -6.47 -8.28
CA GLY A 52 -2.48 -5.73 -7.51
C GLY A 52 -2.63 -4.23 -7.74
N GLY A 53 -1.77 -3.47 -7.08
CA GLY A 53 -1.74 -2.02 -7.22
C GLY A 53 -0.62 -1.43 -6.38
N SER A 54 -0.39 -0.13 -6.51
CA SER A 54 0.51 0.63 -5.65
C SER A 54 -0.23 1.27 -4.48
N ASP A 55 0.38 1.20 -3.29
CA ASP A 55 -0.07 1.95 -2.11
C ASP A 55 0.51 3.38 -2.20
N GLU A 56 -0.37 4.37 -2.31
CA GLU A 56 -0.01 5.73 -2.69
C GLU A 56 -0.40 6.79 -1.65
N HIS A 57 -0.72 6.38 -0.43
CA HIS A 57 -1.07 7.28 0.66
C HIS A 57 -0.11 7.15 1.84
N GLY A 58 0.09 8.25 2.56
CA GLY A 58 0.78 8.24 3.84
C GLY A 58 1.98 9.19 3.95
N ALA A 59 2.42 9.37 5.19
CA ALA A 59 3.41 10.36 5.60
C ALA A 59 4.77 10.25 4.89
N ALA A 60 5.24 9.04 4.58
CA ALA A 60 6.55 8.85 3.96
C ALA A 60 6.60 9.39 2.51
N ILE A 61 5.48 9.38 1.78
CA ILE A 61 5.37 9.99 0.45
C ILE A 61 5.47 11.51 0.57
N THR A 62 4.72 12.10 1.51
CA THR A 62 4.77 13.56 1.77
C THR A 62 6.16 14.02 2.21
N MET A 63 6.83 13.24 3.09
CA MET A 63 8.20 13.54 3.50
C MET A 63 9.17 13.50 2.32
N ARG A 64 9.04 12.50 1.46
CA ARG A 64 9.87 12.37 0.29
C ARG A 64 9.64 13.52 -0.70
N ALA A 65 8.39 13.87 -0.94
CA ALA A 65 8.03 15.01 -1.79
C ALA A 65 8.65 16.32 -1.27
N LYS A 66 8.54 16.60 0.04
CA LYS A 66 9.19 17.75 0.68
C LYS A 66 10.71 17.73 0.49
N LYS A 67 11.36 16.56 0.66
CA LYS A 67 12.81 16.40 0.50
C LYS A 67 13.28 16.61 -0.95
N GLU A 68 12.49 16.14 -1.93
CA GLU A 68 12.79 16.27 -3.35
C GLU A 68 12.31 17.62 -3.94
N GLY A 69 11.53 18.41 -3.19
CA GLY A 69 11.00 19.71 -3.64
C GLY A 69 9.93 19.60 -4.72
N VAL A 70 9.16 18.50 -4.71
CA VAL A 70 8.12 18.21 -5.71
C VAL A 70 6.76 17.96 -5.04
N ALA A 71 5.70 17.88 -5.82
CA ALA A 71 4.38 17.52 -5.29
C ALA A 71 4.32 16.02 -4.94
N PRO A 72 3.53 15.62 -3.92
CA PRO A 72 3.32 14.20 -3.59
C PRO A 72 2.84 13.37 -4.79
N GLN A 73 2.03 13.97 -5.65
CA GLN A 73 1.54 13.33 -6.88
C GLN A 73 2.68 12.89 -7.80
N GLU A 74 3.70 13.73 -7.97
CA GLU A 74 4.86 13.39 -8.81
C GLU A 74 5.66 12.19 -8.26
N ILE A 75 5.73 12.06 -6.94
CA ILE A 75 6.38 10.92 -6.29
C ILE A 75 5.62 9.63 -6.61
N ILE A 76 4.30 9.61 -6.39
CA ILE A 76 3.50 8.41 -6.60
C ILE A 76 3.43 8.04 -8.08
N ASP A 77 3.34 9.00 -8.99
CA ASP A 77 3.35 8.75 -10.45
C ASP A 77 4.66 8.11 -10.90
N LYS A 78 5.77 8.64 -10.42
CA LYS A 78 7.11 8.10 -10.69
C LYS A 78 7.23 6.65 -10.24
N TYR A 79 6.89 6.35 -8.97
CA TYR A 79 7.07 4.99 -8.44
C TYR A 79 6.03 4.00 -8.95
N HIS A 80 4.79 4.41 -9.16
CA HIS A 80 3.80 3.57 -9.84
C HIS A 80 4.29 3.13 -11.23
N GLY A 81 4.79 4.07 -12.03
CA GLY A 81 5.36 3.78 -13.35
C GLY A 81 6.53 2.81 -13.28
N MET A 82 7.47 3.03 -12.33
CA MET A 82 8.61 2.13 -12.11
C MET A 82 8.19 0.73 -11.68
N PHE A 83 7.17 0.61 -10.83
CA PHE A 83 6.66 -0.70 -10.39
C PHE A 83 6.05 -1.46 -11.55
N LYS A 84 5.21 -0.80 -12.34
CA LYS A 84 4.58 -1.40 -13.52
C LYS A 84 5.63 -1.88 -14.50
N GLU A 85 6.63 -1.06 -14.82
CA GLU A 85 7.74 -1.44 -15.69
C GLU A 85 8.53 -2.64 -15.14
N ALA A 86 8.80 -2.67 -13.83
CA ALA A 86 9.51 -3.77 -13.19
C ALA A 86 8.71 -5.08 -13.27
N PHE A 87 7.39 -5.03 -13.01
CA PHE A 87 6.52 -6.18 -13.11
C PHE A 87 6.40 -6.70 -14.55
N ASP A 88 6.28 -5.80 -15.52
CA ASP A 88 6.24 -6.15 -16.94
C ASP A 88 7.54 -6.86 -17.37
N LYS A 89 8.69 -6.33 -16.97
CA LYS A 89 10.01 -6.93 -17.26
C LYS A 89 10.20 -8.29 -16.58
N MET A 90 9.63 -8.49 -15.41
CA MET A 90 9.65 -9.76 -14.69
C MET A 90 8.57 -10.73 -15.18
N GLY A 91 7.70 -10.29 -16.07
CA GLY A 91 6.60 -11.08 -16.61
C GLY A 91 5.54 -11.42 -15.58
N ILE A 92 5.35 -10.61 -14.54
CA ILE A 92 4.28 -10.81 -13.53
C ILE A 92 2.93 -10.62 -14.20
N SER A 93 2.06 -11.61 -14.11
CA SER A 93 0.85 -11.73 -14.92
C SER A 93 -0.41 -11.20 -14.23
N PHE A 94 -0.36 -9.96 -13.69
CA PHE A 94 -1.55 -9.30 -13.18
C PHE A 94 -2.64 -9.19 -14.25
N ASP A 95 -3.88 -9.51 -13.90
CA ASP A 95 -5.05 -9.18 -14.72
C ASP A 95 -5.41 -7.70 -14.58
N VAL A 96 -5.25 -7.17 -13.35
CA VAL A 96 -5.44 -5.75 -13.04
C VAL A 96 -4.31 -5.28 -12.12
N TYR A 97 -3.60 -4.24 -12.53
CA TYR A 97 -2.66 -3.51 -11.68
C TYR A 97 -3.07 -2.04 -11.63
N HIS A 98 -3.53 -1.58 -10.47
CA HIS A 98 -4.17 -0.28 -10.31
C HIS A 98 -3.48 0.58 -9.23
N ARG A 99 -4.13 1.62 -8.75
CA ARG A 99 -3.60 2.63 -7.81
C ARG A 99 -4.58 2.88 -6.68
N THR A 100 -4.11 3.04 -5.45
CA THR A 100 -4.98 3.45 -4.33
C THR A 100 -5.39 4.93 -4.42
N SER A 101 -4.66 5.76 -5.20
CA SER A 101 -5.02 7.15 -5.48
C SER A 101 -6.03 7.33 -6.61
N ALA A 102 -6.50 6.25 -7.25
CA ALA A 102 -7.49 6.34 -8.31
C ALA A 102 -8.88 6.70 -7.76
N GLU A 103 -9.63 7.47 -8.54
CA GLU A 103 -10.98 7.91 -8.19
C GLU A 103 -11.91 6.76 -7.80
N LEU A 104 -11.94 5.68 -8.61
CA LEU A 104 -12.70 4.48 -8.30
C LEU A 104 -12.35 3.87 -6.94
N HIS A 105 -11.07 3.89 -6.57
CA HIS A 105 -10.64 3.38 -5.26
C HIS A 105 -11.14 4.28 -4.13
N HIS A 106 -11.05 5.60 -4.31
CA HIS A 106 -11.55 6.57 -3.33
C HIS A 106 -13.06 6.43 -3.11
N GLU A 107 -13.84 6.37 -4.19
CA GLU A 107 -15.28 6.17 -4.12
C GLU A 107 -15.64 4.88 -3.39
N THR A 108 -15.03 3.76 -3.80
CA THR A 108 -15.28 2.44 -3.19
C THR A 108 -14.91 2.42 -1.70
N ALA A 109 -13.76 3.01 -1.34
CA ALA A 109 -13.32 3.07 0.06
C ALA A 109 -14.26 3.93 0.92
N GLN A 110 -14.72 5.08 0.38
CA GLN A 110 -15.68 5.94 1.05
C GLN A 110 -17.04 5.25 1.24
N GLU A 111 -17.55 4.59 0.21
CA GLU A 111 -18.81 3.84 0.30
C GLU A 111 -18.72 2.73 1.35
N PHE A 112 -17.63 1.98 1.37
CA PHE A 112 -17.38 0.91 2.34
C PHE A 112 -17.32 1.47 3.77
N PHE A 113 -16.59 2.58 3.98
CA PHE A 113 -16.52 3.25 5.27
C PHE A 113 -17.90 3.72 5.73
N LEU A 114 -18.64 4.39 4.87
CA LEU A 114 -19.98 4.92 5.18
C LEU A 114 -20.97 3.79 5.50
N ASP A 115 -20.88 2.66 4.84
CA ASP A 115 -21.73 1.50 5.13
C ASP A 115 -21.49 0.95 6.53
N LEU A 116 -20.23 0.82 6.94
CA LEU A 116 -19.87 0.41 8.30
C LEU A 116 -20.25 1.47 9.35
N TYR A 117 -20.04 2.75 9.04
CA TYR A 117 -20.42 3.85 9.93
C TYR A 117 -21.93 3.86 10.20
N LYS A 118 -22.76 3.71 9.14
CA LYS A 118 -24.22 3.63 9.27
C LYS A 118 -24.70 2.42 10.07
N LYS A 119 -23.91 1.35 10.09
CA LYS A 119 -24.18 0.15 10.88
C LYS A 119 -23.76 0.28 12.36
N GLY A 120 -23.09 1.38 12.72
CA GLY A 120 -22.62 1.61 14.09
C GLY A 120 -21.43 0.74 14.49
N GLU A 121 -20.61 0.31 13.53
CA GLU A 121 -19.45 -0.55 13.76
C GLU A 121 -18.20 0.22 14.24
N PHE A 122 -18.28 1.54 14.38
CA PHE A 122 -17.17 2.38 14.84
C PHE A 122 -17.43 2.89 16.28
N THR A 123 -16.31 3.02 17.01
CA THR A 123 -16.26 3.79 18.28
C THR A 123 -15.45 5.06 18.02
N GLU A 124 -15.86 6.15 18.65
CA GLU A 124 -15.13 7.42 18.59
C GLU A 124 -14.29 7.58 19.85
N GLU A 125 -13.01 7.88 19.70
CA GLU A 125 -12.06 8.12 20.78
C GLU A 125 -11.27 9.39 20.52
N GLU A 126 -11.05 10.17 21.56
CA GLU A 126 -10.19 11.37 21.50
C GLU A 126 -8.77 10.98 21.89
N THR A 127 -7.79 11.39 21.08
CA THR A 127 -6.35 11.22 21.36
C THR A 127 -5.60 12.52 21.21
N GLU A 128 -4.59 12.72 22.06
CA GLU A 128 -3.68 13.86 21.92
C GLU A 128 -2.61 13.54 20.88
N GLN A 129 -2.40 14.47 19.95
CA GLN A 129 -1.37 14.34 18.91
C GLN A 129 -0.59 15.65 18.76
N TYR A 130 0.67 15.55 18.39
CA TYR A 130 1.48 16.70 18.05
C TYR A 130 0.96 17.37 16.77
N TYR A 131 0.86 18.68 16.79
CA TYR A 131 0.39 19.49 15.67
C TYR A 131 1.45 20.48 15.24
N ASP A 132 1.75 20.54 13.94
CA ASP A 132 2.64 21.53 13.34
C ASP A 132 1.81 22.73 12.87
N GLU A 133 1.90 23.83 13.60
CA GLU A 133 1.18 25.08 13.29
C GLU A 133 1.62 25.71 11.96
N THR A 134 2.88 25.52 11.56
CA THR A 134 3.41 26.08 10.30
C THR A 134 2.90 25.29 9.11
N ALA A 135 2.87 23.98 9.20
CA ALA A 135 2.36 23.11 8.15
C ALA A 135 0.85 22.87 8.24
N GLN A 136 0.20 23.34 9.33
CA GLN A 136 -1.24 23.15 9.61
C GLN A 136 -1.69 21.70 9.51
N GLN A 137 -0.91 20.78 10.10
CA GLN A 137 -1.20 19.34 10.05
C GLN A 137 -0.78 18.63 11.34
N PHE A 138 -1.49 17.55 11.66
CA PHE A 138 -1.04 16.63 12.69
C PHE A 138 0.21 15.88 12.25
N LEU A 139 1.11 15.64 13.19
CA LEU A 139 2.35 14.91 12.94
C LEU A 139 2.14 13.42 13.20
N ALA A 140 2.41 12.61 12.18
CA ALA A 140 2.58 11.18 12.40
C ALA A 140 3.86 10.92 13.21
N ASP A 141 3.91 9.82 13.96
CA ASP A 141 5.03 9.45 14.85
C ASP A 141 6.40 9.53 14.15
N ARG A 142 6.46 9.23 12.87
CA ARG A 142 7.67 9.31 12.05
C ARG A 142 8.26 10.71 11.87
N TYR A 143 7.51 11.77 12.17
CA TYR A 143 7.99 13.15 12.16
C TYR A 143 8.57 13.57 13.51
N ILE A 144 8.35 12.77 14.56
CA ILE A 144 8.76 13.08 15.92
C ILE A 144 10.08 12.38 16.18
N MET A 145 11.09 13.16 16.55
CA MET A 145 12.38 12.65 16.99
C MET A 145 12.65 13.11 18.42
N GLY A 146 13.19 12.23 19.22
CA GLY A 146 13.50 12.52 20.60
C GLY A 146 14.52 11.56 21.19
N THR A 147 14.77 11.72 22.48
CA THR A 147 15.67 10.83 23.21
C THR A 147 14.93 9.59 23.68
N CYS A 148 15.41 8.43 23.31
CA CYS A 148 14.82 7.14 23.74
C CYS A 148 14.90 7.01 25.28
N PRO A 149 13.79 6.80 25.99
CA PRO A 149 13.80 6.68 27.45
C PRO A 149 14.51 5.41 27.96
N LYS A 150 14.74 4.41 27.10
CA LYS A 150 15.39 3.16 27.47
C LYS A 150 16.90 3.17 27.27
N CYS A 151 17.40 3.75 26.17
CA CYS A 151 18.82 3.69 25.80
C CYS A 151 19.48 5.05 25.61
N ALA A 152 18.76 6.15 25.88
CA ALA A 152 19.22 7.53 25.73
C ALA A 152 19.75 7.90 24.31
N ASN A 153 19.38 7.14 23.28
CA ASN A 153 19.65 7.52 21.90
C ASN A 153 18.88 8.80 21.58
N ASP A 154 19.58 9.87 21.17
CA ASP A 154 19.03 11.19 20.87
C ASP A 154 18.37 11.31 19.49
N LYS A 155 18.40 10.24 18.69
CA LYS A 155 17.80 10.13 17.35
C LYS A 155 16.77 9.01 17.26
N ALA A 156 16.03 8.80 18.34
CA ALA A 156 14.92 7.85 18.31
C ALA A 156 13.70 8.48 17.65
N TYR A 157 13.03 7.72 16.80
CA TYR A 157 11.72 8.09 16.26
C TYR A 157 10.61 7.59 17.20
N GLY A 158 9.53 8.37 17.29
CA GLY A 158 8.33 8.03 18.03
C GLY A 158 7.54 6.88 17.42
#